data_0ecf6188f68a0fa9f035a03befaa1488
#
_entry.id   0ecf6188f68a0fa9f035a03befaa1488
#
_cell.length_a   1.000
_cell.length_b   1.000
_cell.length_c   1.000
_cell.angle_alpha   90.00
_cell.angle_beta   90.00
_cell.angle_gamma   90.00
#
_symmetry.space_group_name_H-M   'P 1'
#
loop_
_entity.id
_entity.type
_entity.pdbx_description
1 polymer ?
#
loop_
_entity_poly.entity_id
_entity_poly.type
_entity_poly.pdbx_seq_one_letter_code
_entity_poly.pdbx_strand_id
1 'polypeptide(L)'
;AQMRKIGNRLYGCDTCQIVCPVNRGKDWTHHEELAPDPETVKPLLVPLLQMSNREFKERFGASAAAWRGKKPIQRNAVIALGHFREASAVPALIRVLMDDPRPVLRGTAAWALGRIGGAEAERALREALAGEPDPEAAERIRAALEALGSSESSESGFQEV
;
A
#
# COMPACT_ATOMS: atom_id res chain seq x y z
N ALA A 1 -7.98 1.05 -11.18
CA ALA A 1 -8.83 -0.15 -10.96
C ALA A 1 -8.06 -1.27 -10.25
N GLN A 2 -6.82 -1.61 -10.65
CA GLN A 2 -6.06 -2.76 -10.11
C GLN A 2 -5.69 -2.62 -8.62
N MET A 3 -5.25 -1.44 -8.17
CA MET A 3 -4.84 -1.23 -6.77
C MET A 3 -5.99 -1.49 -5.78
N ARG A 4 -7.23 -1.12 -6.15
CA ARG A 4 -8.42 -1.44 -5.33
C ARG A 4 -8.67 -2.95 -5.20
N LYS A 5 -8.32 -3.75 -6.22
CA LYS A 5 -8.49 -5.21 -6.21
C LYS A 5 -7.42 -5.92 -5.38
N ILE A 6 -6.20 -5.37 -5.29
CA ILE A 6 -5.13 -5.90 -4.45
C ILE A 6 -5.54 -5.81 -2.96
N GLY A 7 -6.18 -4.70 -2.57
CA GLY A 7 -6.63 -4.49 -1.20
C GLY A 7 -5.45 -4.41 -0.23
N ASN A 8 -5.53 -5.15 0.86
CA ASN A 8 -4.52 -5.18 1.93
C ASN A 8 -3.53 -6.35 1.83
N ARG A 9 -3.48 -7.03 0.69
CA ARG A 9 -2.62 -8.20 0.51
C ARG A 9 -1.18 -7.78 0.25
N LEU A 10 -0.26 -8.25 1.09
CA LEU A 10 1.18 -8.02 0.91
C LEU A 10 1.80 -9.05 -0.04
N TYR A 11 1.59 -10.33 0.26
CA TYR A 11 2.11 -11.47 -0.50
C TYR A 11 1.25 -12.69 -0.25
N GLY A 12 0.97 -13.47 -1.31
CA GLY A 12 0.03 -14.56 -1.25
C GLY A 12 -1.38 -14.07 -0.84
N CYS A 13 -2.41 -14.56 -1.40
CA CYS A 13 -3.74 -14.08 -1.04
C CYS A 13 -4.69 -15.18 -0.58
N ASP A 14 -4.31 -16.42 -0.74
CA ASP A 14 -5.04 -17.65 -0.39
C ASP A 14 -6.55 -17.66 -0.71
N THR A 15 -7.01 -16.66 -1.50
CA THR A 15 -8.43 -16.53 -1.85
C THR A 15 -8.95 -17.80 -2.51
N CYS A 16 -8.16 -18.44 -3.37
CA CYS A 16 -8.53 -19.69 -4.00
C CYS A 16 -8.67 -20.85 -2.99
N GLN A 17 -7.87 -20.82 -1.93
CA GLN A 17 -7.95 -21.81 -0.84
C GLN A 17 -9.19 -21.56 0.04
N ILE A 18 -9.44 -20.28 0.36
CA ILE A 18 -10.57 -19.87 1.22
C ILE A 18 -11.93 -20.19 0.57
N VAL A 19 -12.05 -19.97 -0.74
CA VAL A 19 -13.32 -20.20 -1.46
C VAL A 19 -13.51 -21.64 -1.93
N CYS A 20 -12.49 -22.48 -1.79
CA CYS A 20 -12.52 -23.87 -2.26
C CYS A 20 -13.52 -24.70 -1.43
N PRO A 21 -14.54 -25.33 -2.06
CA PRO A 21 -15.50 -26.15 -1.33
C PRO A 21 -14.85 -27.33 -0.58
N VAL A 22 -13.73 -27.86 -1.13
CA VAL A 22 -13.01 -29.00 -0.54
C VAL A 22 -12.27 -28.61 0.73
N ASN A 23 -11.87 -27.33 0.86
CA ASN A 23 -11.17 -26.81 2.03
C ASN A 23 -12.12 -26.31 3.14
N ARG A 24 -13.43 -26.29 2.87
CA ARG A 24 -14.42 -25.80 3.83
C ARG A 24 -14.43 -26.64 5.09
N GLY A 25 -14.26 -26.04 6.26
CA GLY A 25 -14.23 -26.73 7.56
C GLY A 25 -12.92 -27.48 7.86
N LYS A 26 -11.89 -27.29 7.04
CA LYS A 26 -10.54 -27.83 7.30
C LYS A 26 -9.69 -26.74 7.92
N ASP A 27 -9.98 -26.40 9.15
CA ASP A 27 -9.25 -25.40 9.93
C ASP A 27 -8.53 -26.09 11.11
N TRP A 28 -7.48 -26.83 10.78
CA TRP A 28 -6.71 -27.58 11.75
C TRP A 28 -5.21 -27.47 11.46
N THR A 29 -4.47 -27.16 12.49
CA THR A 29 -3.02 -27.08 12.48
C THR A 29 -2.46 -28.39 13.04
N HIS A 30 -1.77 -29.16 12.22
CA HIS A 30 -1.18 -30.44 12.63
C HIS A 30 0.27 -30.33 13.08
N HIS A 31 0.94 -29.24 12.74
CA HIS A 31 2.36 -29.06 12.90
C HIS A 31 2.65 -27.71 13.53
N GLU A 32 2.93 -27.70 14.83
CA GLU A 32 3.30 -26.48 15.56
C GLU A 32 4.59 -25.87 15.04
N GLU A 33 5.53 -26.70 14.55
CA GLU A 33 6.78 -26.26 13.94
C GLU A 33 6.61 -25.46 12.66
N LEU A 34 5.43 -25.53 12.01
CA LEU A 34 5.06 -24.74 10.84
C LEU A 34 4.25 -23.49 11.20
N ALA A 35 4.01 -23.25 12.49
CA ALA A 35 3.29 -22.07 12.92
C ALA A 35 4.05 -20.80 12.47
N PRO A 36 3.41 -19.89 11.73
CA PRO A 36 4.09 -18.73 11.21
C PRO A 36 4.38 -17.73 12.34
N ASP A 37 5.56 -17.08 12.28
CA ASP A 37 5.86 -15.94 13.12
C ASP A 37 4.88 -14.81 12.84
N PRO A 38 4.14 -14.31 13.85
CA PRO A 38 3.13 -13.26 13.69
C PRO A 38 3.65 -11.98 13.03
N GLU A 39 4.89 -11.58 13.32
CA GLU A 39 5.50 -10.39 12.72
C GLU A 39 5.84 -10.56 11.25
N THR A 40 6.11 -11.79 10.82
CA THR A 40 6.34 -12.11 9.40
C THR A 40 5.02 -12.18 8.63
N VAL A 41 3.97 -12.71 9.24
CA VAL A 41 2.64 -12.88 8.58
C VAL A 41 1.84 -11.59 8.54
N LYS A 42 1.90 -10.79 9.62
CA LYS A 42 1.17 -9.52 9.76
C LYS A 42 2.13 -8.38 10.12
N PRO A 43 3.10 -8.05 9.25
CA PRO A 43 4.09 -7.04 9.55
C PRO A 43 3.45 -5.64 9.60
N LEU A 44 4.03 -4.77 10.44
CA LEU A 44 3.71 -3.35 10.40
C LEU A 44 4.09 -2.78 9.04
N LEU A 45 3.17 -2.05 8.40
CA LEU A 45 3.31 -1.62 7.01
C LEU A 45 4.31 -0.48 6.82
N VAL A 46 4.29 0.52 7.71
CA VAL A 46 5.16 1.70 7.60
C VAL A 46 6.65 1.33 7.64
N PRO A 47 7.13 0.47 8.57
CA PRO A 47 8.53 0.01 8.55
C PRO A 47 8.95 -0.67 7.25
N LEU A 48 8.05 -1.37 6.55
CA LEU A 48 8.36 -2.02 5.28
C LEU A 48 8.77 -1.03 4.19
N LEU A 49 8.27 0.21 4.23
CA LEU A 49 8.55 1.21 3.21
C LEU A 49 10.04 1.61 3.20
N GLN A 50 10.68 1.61 4.36
CA GLN A 50 12.06 2.04 4.55
C GLN A 50 13.05 0.89 4.73
N MET A 51 12.56 -0.34 4.77
CA MET A 51 13.37 -1.53 5.02
C MET A 51 14.49 -1.68 3.99
N SER A 52 15.72 -1.86 4.46
CA SER A 52 16.88 -2.15 3.62
C SER A 52 16.80 -3.56 3.01
N ASN A 53 17.65 -3.85 2.02
CA ASN A 53 17.74 -5.21 1.45
C ASN A 53 18.24 -6.23 2.47
N ARG A 54 19.11 -5.81 3.40
CA ARG A 54 19.65 -6.64 4.46
C ARG A 54 18.56 -7.03 5.45
N GLU A 55 17.83 -6.05 6.00
CA GLU A 55 16.71 -6.27 6.92
C GLU A 55 15.62 -7.13 6.29
N PHE A 56 15.33 -6.90 5.00
CA PHE A 56 14.37 -7.72 4.28
C PHE A 56 14.81 -9.18 4.21
N LYS A 57 16.09 -9.43 3.90
CA LYS A 57 16.64 -10.80 3.85
C LYS A 57 16.66 -11.46 5.22
N GLU A 58 17.00 -10.72 6.27
CA GLU A 58 17.02 -11.23 7.65
C GLU A 58 15.61 -11.60 8.11
N ARG A 59 14.60 -10.79 7.80
CA ARG A 59 13.22 -10.97 8.26
C ARG A 59 12.39 -11.94 7.41
N PHE A 60 12.51 -11.85 6.08
CA PHE A 60 11.68 -12.60 5.14
C PHE A 60 12.45 -13.66 4.37
N GLY A 61 13.78 -13.74 4.53
CA GLY A 61 14.64 -14.61 3.71
C GLY A 61 14.27 -16.09 3.72
N ALA A 62 13.75 -16.58 4.85
CA ALA A 62 13.29 -17.95 4.98
C ALA A 62 11.86 -18.20 4.45
N SER A 63 11.16 -17.13 4.02
CA SER A 63 9.78 -17.23 3.53
C SER A 63 9.70 -17.21 2.01
N ALA A 64 8.59 -17.71 1.46
CA ALA A 64 8.29 -17.64 0.03
C ALA A 64 8.23 -16.17 -0.49
N ALA A 65 7.98 -15.21 0.36
CA ALA A 65 7.97 -13.78 0.03
C ALA A 65 9.34 -13.28 -0.44
N ALA A 66 10.44 -13.89 0.01
CA ALA A 66 11.80 -13.51 -0.38
C ALA A 66 12.10 -13.78 -1.87
N TRP A 67 11.43 -14.75 -2.47
CA TRP A 67 11.65 -15.13 -3.87
C TRP A 67 11.46 -13.98 -4.86
N ARG A 68 10.49 -13.11 -4.64
CA ARG A 68 10.23 -11.93 -5.49
C ARG A 68 11.00 -10.69 -5.03
N GLY A 69 11.63 -10.75 -3.88
CA GLY A 69 12.35 -9.64 -3.26
C GLY A 69 11.42 -8.59 -2.64
N LYS A 70 12.04 -7.56 -2.04
CA LYS A 70 11.28 -6.55 -1.28
C LYS A 70 10.40 -5.62 -2.10
N LYS A 71 10.74 -5.36 -3.38
CA LYS A 71 10.05 -4.36 -4.21
C LYS A 71 8.54 -4.57 -4.32
N PRO A 72 8.03 -5.77 -4.64
CA PRO A 72 6.59 -6.03 -4.67
C PRO A 72 5.94 -5.85 -3.30
N ILE A 73 6.61 -6.26 -2.22
CA ILE A 73 6.09 -6.15 -0.86
C ILE A 73 5.97 -4.68 -0.44
N GLN A 74 7.00 -3.86 -0.70
CA GLN A 74 6.94 -2.41 -0.46
C GLN A 74 5.78 -1.76 -1.21
N ARG A 75 5.62 -2.08 -2.50
CA ARG A 75 4.51 -1.55 -3.30
C ARG A 75 3.16 -1.96 -2.73
N ASN A 76 3.02 -3.22 -2.34
CA ASN A 76 1.78 -3.72 -1.76
C ASN A 76 1.51 -3.12 -0.37
N ALA A 77 2.56 -2.83 0.42
CA ALA A 77 2.42 -2.09 1.68
C ALA A 77 1.87 -0.67 1.46
N VAL A 78 2.37 0.06 0.46
CA VAL A 78 1.83 1.38 0.08
C VAL A 78 0.35 1.26 -0.32
N ILE A 79 -0.01 0.25 -1.11
CA ILE A 79 -1.41 0.01 -1.51
C ILE A 79 -2.29 -0.28 -0.29
N ALA A 80 -1.81 -1.12 0.63
CA ALA A 80 -2.55 -1.47 1.83
C ALA A 80 -2.79 -0.25 2.73
N LEU A 81 -1.77 0.61 2.93
CA LEU A 81 -1.91 1.87 3.68
C LEU A 81 -2.98 2.79 3.09
N GLY A 82 -3.00 2.94 1.76
CA GLY A 82 -4.06 3.69 1.07
C GLY A 82 -5.42 3.01 1.15
N HIS A 83 -5.47 1.67 1.22
CA HIS A 83 -6.70 0.92 1.38
C HIS A 83 -7.30 1.10 2.78
N PHE A 84 -6.47 1.06 3.82
CA PHE A 84 -6.87 1.33 5.19
C PHE A 84 -7.13 2.81 5.48
N ARG A 85 -6.73 3.72 4.59
CA ARG A 85 -6.75 5.16 4.82
C ARG A 85 -6.00 5.56 6.10
N GLU A 86 -4.82 4.97 6.29
CA GLU A 86 -4.02 5.14 7.50
C GLU A 86 -3.37 6.52 7.55
N ALA A 87 -3.96 7.44 8.29
CA ALA A 87 -3.51 8.83 8.36
C ALA A 87 -2.10 8.96 8.96
N SER A 88 -1.72 8.11 9.90
CA SER A 88 -0.38 8.13 10.52
C SER A 88 0.74 7.78 9.53
N ALA A 89 0.39 7.18 8.38
CA ALA A 89 1.34 6.84 7.32
C ALA A 89 1.66 8.01 6.37
N VAL A 90 0.92 9.11 6.42
CA VAL A 90 1.08 10.25 5.48
C VAL A 90 2.53 10.73 5.39
N PRO A 91 3.26 11.00 6.48
CA PRO A 91 4.65 11.46 6.38
C PRO A 91 5.58 10.43 5.71
N ALA A 92 5.35 9.14 5.94
CA ALA A 92 6.14 8.08 5.31
C ALA A 92 5.83 7.93 3.81
N LEU A 93 4.56 8.07 3.43
CA LEU A 93 4.12 8.05 2.04
C LEU A 93 4.61 9.27 1.25
N ILE A 94 4.68 10.44 1.88
CA ILE A 94 5.27 11.64 1.28
C ILE A 94 6.75 11.42 0.96
N ARG A 95 7.51 10.84 1.88
CA ARG A 95 8.92 10.47 1.58
C ARG A 95 9.03 9.52 0.39
N VAL A 96 8.17 8.52 0.29
CA VAL A 96 8.15 7.62 -0.88
C VAL A 96 7.80 8.39 -2.16
N LEU A 97 6.84 9.30 -2.09
CA LEU A 97 6.42 10.12 -3.23
C LEU A 97 7.56 11.01 -3.74
N MET A 98 8.31 11.64 -2.84
CA MET A 98 9.34 12.63 -3.17
C MET A 98 10.69 11.98 -3.51
N ASP A 99 11.10 10.96 -2.76
CA ASP A 99 12.49 10.50 -2.73
C ASP A 99 12.71 9.13 -3.38
N ASP A 100 11.65 8.33 -3.61
CA ASP A 100 11.88 6.97 -4.15
C ASP A 100 12.30 7.02 -5.63
N PRO A 101 13.40 6.36 -6.00
CA PRO A 101 13.91 6.38 -7.38
C PRO A 101 13.00 5.69 -8.39
N ARG A 102 12.00 4.94 -7.93
CA ARG A 102 11.11 4.12 -8.77
C ARG A 102 9.80 4.85 -9.07
N PRO A 103 9.56 5.28 -10.33
CA PRO A 103 8.32 5.99 -10.70
C PRO A 103 7.04 5.23 -10.31
N VAL A 104 7.05 3.91 -10.49
CA VAL A 104 5.92 3.05 -10.11
C VAL A 104 5.58 3.18 -8.64
N LEU A 105 6.59 3.33 -7.75
CA LEU A 105 6.35 3.44 -6.32
C LEU A 105 5.89 4.85 -5.97
N ARG A 106 6.46 5.90 -6.59
CA ARG A 106 5.99 7.29 -6.43
C ARG A 106 4.53 7.43 -6.84
N GLY A 107 4.17 6.93 -8.03
CA GLY A 107 2.77 6.94 -8.47
C GLY A 107 1.83 6.07 -7.61
N THR A 108 2.35 5.01 -6.96
CA THR A 108 1.55 4.22 -6.01
C THR A 108 1.35 4.98 -4.69
N ALA A 109 2.38 5.70 -4.21
CA ALA A 109 2.29 6.56 -3.04
C ALA A 109 1.32 7.72 -3.27
N ALA A 110 1.34 8.34 -4.46
CA ALA A 110 0.35 9.35 -4.86
C ALA A 110 -1.08 8.82 -4.75
N TRP A 111 -1.33 7.62 -5.27
CA TRP A 111 -2.65 6.99 -5.15
C TRP A 111 -3.06 6.76 -3.69
N ALA A 112 -2.12 6.31 -2.84
CA ALA A 112 -2.41 6.09 -1.41
C ALA A 112 -2.73 7.40 -0.69
N LEU A 113 -1.94 8.46 -0.94
CA LEU A 113 -2.17 9.80 -0.39
C LEU A 113 -3.52 10.37 -0.84
N GLY A 114 -3.89 10.22 -2.11
CA GLY A 114 -5.21 10.61 -2.62
C GLY A 114 -6.37 9.82 -2.01
N ARG A 115 -6.10 8.62 -1.48
CA ARG A 115 -7.10 7.82 -0.75
C ARG A 115 -7.24 8.21 0.71
N ILE A 116 -6.13 8.62 1.33
CA ILE A 116 -6.09 9.05 2.74
C ILE A 116 -6.68 10.45 2.85
N GLY A 117 -6.27 11.36 1.97
CA GLY A 117 -6.71 12.74 1.97
C GLY A 117 -5.95 13.62 2.97
N GLY A 118 -6.49 14.84 3.15
CA GLY A 118 -5.96 15.84 4.07
C GLY A 118 -5.02 16.85 3.41
N ALA A 119 -4.93 18.05 3.99
CA ALA A 119 -4.20 19.19 3.43
C ALA A 119 -2.69 18.90 3.23
N GLU A 120 -2.08 18.11 4.10
CA GLU A 120 -0.67 17.73 3.99
C GLU A 120 -0.44 16.83 2.76
N ALA A 121 -1.31 15.84 2.54
CA ALA A 121 -1.25 14.95 1.38
C ALA A 121 -1.46 15.73 0.07
N GLU A 122 -2.44 16.62 0.05
CA GLU A 122 -2.73 17.46 -1.12
C GLU A 122 -1.56 18.39 -1.48
N ARG A 123 -0.97 19.05 -0.49
CA ARG A 123 0.21 19.93 -0.69
C ARG A 123 1.37 19.13 -1.27
N ALA A 124 1.68 17.96 -0.69
CA ALA A 124 2.76 17.10 -1.17
C ALA A 124 2.52 16.59 -2.60
N LEU A 125 1.28 16.24 -2.95
CA LEU A 125 0.93 15.85 -4.31
C LEU A 125 1.13 16.97 -5.33
N ARG A 126 0.76 18.22 -4.98
CA ARG A 126 0.98 19.40 -5.85
C ARG A 126 2.47 19.66 -6.06
N GLU A 127 3.25 19.61 -5.00
CA GLU A 127 4.70 19.77 -5.04
C GLU A 127 5.37 18.68 -5.90
N ALA A 128 5.03 17.42 -5.66
CA ALA A 128 5.56 16.31 -6.44
C ALA A 128 5.21 16.42 -7.93
N LEU A 129 3.99 16.84 -8.27
CA LEU A 129 3.57 16.99 -9.67
C LEU A 129 4.42 18.00 -10.44
N ALA A 130 4.86 19.08 -9.78
CA ALA A 130 5.68 20.11 -10.41
C ALA A 130 7.08 19.61 -10.81
N GLY A 131 7.60 18.58 -10.12
CA GLY A 131 8.95 18.04 -10.33
C GLY A 131 9.00 16.62 -10.88
N GLU A 132 7.87 15.96 -11.14
CA GLU A 132 7.85 14.54 -11.56
C GLU A 132 8.22 14.38 -13.03
N PRO A 133 9.36 13.74 -13.33
CA PRO A 133 9.83 13.56 -14.72
C PRO A 133 9.17 12.39 -15.45
N ASP A 134 8.61 11.42 -14.72
CA ASP A 134 8.00 10.23 -15.31
C ASP A 134 6.52 10.48 -15.64
N PRO A 135 6.10 10.33 -16.91
CA PRO A 135 4.76 10.67 -17.34
C PRO A 135 3.67 9.79 -16.70
N GLU A 136 3.97 8.52 -16.42
CA GLU A 136 3.00 7.61 -15.81
C GLU A 136 2.80 7.93 -14.32
N ALA A 137 3.89 8.28 -13.61
CA ALA A 137 3.81 8.74 -12.23
C ALA A 137 3.07 10.08 -12.15
N ALA A 138 3.38 11.04 -13.04
CA ALA A 138 2.69 12.34 -13.11
C ALA A 138 1.18 12.19 -13.37
N GLU A 139 0.77 11.28 -14.26
CA GLU A 139 -0.64 11.00 -14.49
C GLU A 139 -1.33 10.47 -13.23
N ARG A 140 -0.66 9.59 -12.50
CA ARG A 140 -1.20 9.04 -11.24
C ARG A 140 -1.31 10.10 -10.13
N ILE A 141 -0.36 11.04 -10.08
CA ILE A 141 -0.42 12.18 -9.15
C ILE A 141 -1.61 13.09 -9.50
N ARG A 142 -1.83 13.41 -10.79
CA ARG A 142 -3.01 14.19 -11.23
C ARG A 142 -4.31 13.50 -10.83
N ALA A 143 -4.43 12.21 -11.13
CA ALA A 143 -5.62 11.44 -10.77
C ALA A 143 -5.86 11.37 -9.24
N ALA A 144 -4.80 11.41 -8.43
CA ALA A 144 -4.91 11.47 -6.98
C ALA A 144 -5.45 12.84 -6.51
N LEU A 145 -4.98 13.94 -7.10
CA LEU A 145 -5.48 15.30 -6.83
C LEU A 145 -6.94 15.47 -7.25
N GLU A 146 -7.33 14.97 -8.42
CA GLU A 146 -8.72 14.99 -8.88
C GLU A 146 -9.65 14.22 -7.93
N ALA A 147 -9.18 13.08 -7.40
CA ALA A 147 -9.95 12.29 -6.44
C ALA A 147 -10.18 13.03 -5.11
N LEU A 148 -9.22 13.86 -4.67
CA LEU A 148 -9.35 14.71 -3.48
C LEU A 148 -10.38 15.82 -3.71
N GLY A 149 -10.29 16.55 -4.83
CA GLY A 149 -11.24 17.62 -5.15
C GLY A 149 -12.69 17.13 -5.32
N SER A 150 -12.87 15.89 -5.78
CA SER A 150 -14.20 15.28 -5.92
C SER A 150 -14.82 14.90 -4.57
N SER A 151 -14.01 14.61 -3.54
CA SER A 151 -14.50 14.25 -2.21
C SER A 151 -14.98 15.47 -1.40
N GLU A 152 -14.34 16.63 -1.58
CA GLU A 152 -14.73 17.88 -0.92
C GLU A 152 -16.06 18.41 -1.44
N SER A 153 -16.37 18.20 -2.71
CA SER A 153 -17.63 18.64 -3.32
C SER A 153 -18.86 17.85 -2.81
N SER A 154 -18.67 16.65 -2.27
CA SER A 154 -19.75 15.81 -1.75
C SER A 154 -20.09 16.09 -0.27
N GLU A 155 -19.19 16.70 0.50
CA GLU A 155 -19.41 17.03 1.90
C GLU A 155 -20.04 18.41 2.11
N SER A 156 -19.88 19.33 1.17
CA SER A 156 -20.48 20.67 1.24
C SER A 156 -21.99 20.72 0.92
N GLY A 157 -22.58 19.62 0.46
CA GLY A 157 -23.98 19.53 0.07
C GLY A 157 -24.95 19.10 1.19
N PHE A 158 -24.50 18.93 2.44
CA PHE A 158 -25.35 18.39 3.53
C PHE A 158 -25.50 19.33 4.73
N GLN A 159 -25.27 20.64 4.54
CA GLN A 159 -25.52 21.64 5.59
C GLN A 159 -26.48 22.73 5.09
N GLU A 160 -27.71 22.37 4.76
CA GLU A 160 -28.86 23.30 4.75
C GLU A 160 -30.15 22.49 4.63
N VAL A 161 -30.66 22.02 5.74
CA VAL A 161 -32.12 21.93 6.04
C VAL A 161 -32.32 21.99 7.54
#